data_12425e6c1f091735b6f1a597d4011a82
#
_entry.id   12425e6c1f091735b6f1a597d4011a82
#
_cell.length_a   1.000
_cell.length_b   1.000
_cell.length_c   1.000
_cell.angle_alpha   90.00
_cell.angle_beta   90.00
_cell.angle_gamma   90.00
#
_symmetry.space_group_name_H-M   'P 1'
#
loop_
_entity.id
_entity.type
_entity.pdbx_description
1 polymer ?
#
loop_
_entity_poly.entity_id
_entity_poly.type
_entity_poly.pdbx_seq_one_letter_code
_entity_poly.pdbx_strand_id
1 'polypeptide(L)'
;MGYRFLSVLVLVVLFGSCKNNVAPDTSSDKTAIAAMLDSFNRAAANAEYDRYFNFYTVDAVFIGTDATENWDKKSYMAWAKPYFDKKTTWNFTSIDRHIFFDKTGTLAWFDELLSTQMKICRGSGVVVKVGNDWKVQQYVLSTTIPNSQIDTVVSIKAAIEDELIKKLTSK
;
A
#
# COMPACT_ATOMS: atom_id res chain seq x y z
N MET A 1 -9.66 54.17 -63.49
CA MET A 1 -10.49 53.09 -62.96
C MET A 1 -9.58 52.31 -62.02
N GLY A 2 -9.57 52.69 -60.72
CA GLY A 2 -8.60 52.16 -59.76
C GLY A 2 -9.30 51.20 -58.84
N TYR A 3 -8.84 49.92 -58.76
CA TYR A 3 -9.34 48.95 -57.84
C TYR A 3 -8.52 49.04 -56.53
N ARG A 4 -9.19 49.39 -55.41
CA ARG A 4 -8.65 49.37 -54.08
C ARG A 4 -8.82 47.94 -53.54
N PHE A 5 -7.74 47.22 -53.39
CA PHE A 5 -7.71 45.94 -52.61
C PHE A 5 -7.76 46.23 -51.11
N LEU A 6 -8.85 45.83 -50.50
CA LEU A 6 -9.03 45.88 -49.05
C LEU A 6 -8.47 44.57 -48.44
N SER A 7 -7.26 44.61 -47.85
CA SER A 7 -6.68 43.50 -47.16
C SER A 7 -7.35 43.35 -45.78
N VAL A 8 -8.15 42.30 -45.60
CA VAL A 8 -8.72 41.93 -44.29
C VAL A 8 -7.69 41.10 -43.54
N LEU A 9 -7.10 41.68 -42.47
CA LEU A 9 -6.22 41.00 -41.56
C LEU A 9 -7.06 40.19 -40.57
N VAL A 10 -7.10 38.86 -40.73
CA VAL A 10 -7.77 37.95 -39.77
C VAL A 10 -6.82 37.69 -38.61
N LEU A 11 -7.12 38.30 -37.46
CA LEU A 11 -6.41 38.08 -36.19
C LEU A 11 -6.92 36.79 -35.56
N VAL A 12 -6.16 35.67 -35.69
CA VAL A 12 -6.44 34.40 -34.99
C VAL A 12 -5.97 34.52 -33.55
N VAL A 13 -6.89 34.74 -32.62
CA VAL A 13 -6.62 34.72 -31.18
C VAL A 13 -6.59 33.27 -30.73
N LEU A 14 -5.40 32.70 -30.54
CA LEU A 14 -5.20 31.40 -29.90
C LEU A 14 -5.47 31.54 -28.39
N PHE A 15 -6.67 31.17 -27.96
CA PHE A 15 -6.95 30.97 -26.54
C PHE A 15 -6.19 29.73 -26.03
N GLY A 16 -4.99 29.93 -25.51
CA GLY A 16 -4.28 28.92 -24.74
C GLY A 16 -5.11 28.62 -23.49
N SER A 17 -5.88 27.53 -23.52
CA SER A 17 -6.56 27.01 -22.34
C SER A 17 -5.49 26.46 -21.38
N CYS A 18 -5.03 27.27 -20.42
CA CYS A 18 -4.31 26.79 -19.27
C CYS A 18 -5.25 25.88 -18.48
N LYS A 19 -5.10 24.55 -18.63
CA LYS A 19 -5.71 23.59 -17.69
C LYS A 19 -5.06 23.85 -16.33
N ASN A 20 -5.75 24.56 -15.47
CA ASN A 20 -5.41 24.57 -14.05
C ASN A 20 -5.54 23.13 -13.54
N ASN A 21 -4.42 22.44 -13.37
CA ASN A 21 -4.37 21.17 -12.69
C ASN A 21 -4.66 21.41 -11.19
N VAL A 22 -5.93 21.55 -10.84
CA VAL A 22 -6.37 21.52 -9.46
C VAL A 22 -6.15 20.08 -8.99
N ALA A 23 -5.36 19.91 -7.92
CA ALA A 23 -5.18 18.59 -7.32
C ALA A 23 -6.56 18.01 -6.94
N PRO A 24 -6.80 16.72 -7.16
CA PRO A 24 -8.08 16.10 -6.83
C PRO A 24 -8.35 16.22 -5.31
N ASP A 25 -9.61 16.47 -4.95
CA ASP A 25 -10.03 16.36 -3.55
C ASP A 25 -10.06 14.89 -3.16
N THR A 26 -9.09 14.48 -2.35
CA THR A 26 -8.91 13.10 -1.88
C THR A 26 -9.48 12.84 -0.48
N SER A 27 -10.23 13.77 0.09
CA SER A 27 -10.74 13.66 1.47
C SER A 27 -11.68 12.47 1.67
N SER A 28 -12.60 12.23 0.73
CA SER A 28 -13.50 11.07 0.73
C SER A 28 -12.73 9.76 0.48
N ASP A 29 -11.76 9.76 -0.42
CA ASP A 29 -10.93 8.59 -0.72
C ASP A 29 -10.03 8.23 0.47
N LYS A 30 -9.49 9.21 1.20
CA LYS A 30 -8.75 8.97 2.45
C LYS A 30 -9.60 8.23 3.48
N THR A 31 -10.85 8.65 3.66
CA THR A 31 -11.80 7.98 4.57
C THR A 31 -12.14 6.57 4.07
N ALA A 32 -12.34 6.39 2.77
CA ALA A 32 -12.62 5.08 2.16
C ALA A 32 -11.45 4.10 2.32
N ILE A 33 -10.20 4.56 2.10
CA ILE A 33 -9.00 3.74 2.31
C ILE A 33 -8.87 3.34 3.77
N ALA A 34 -9.06 4.26 4.72
CA ALA A 34 -9.00 3.95 6.14
C ALA A 34 -10.02 2.88 6.53
N ALA A 35 -11.28 3.01 6.10
CA ALA A 35 -12.34 2.04 6.34
C ALA A 35 -12.08 0.68 5.67
N MET A 36 -11.49 0.68 4.48
CA MET A 36 -11.06 -0.53 3.77
C MET A 36 -9.97 -1.27 4.55
N LEU A 37 -8.92 -0.58 5.01
CA LEU A 37 -7.83 -1.17 5.80
C LEU A 37 -8.33 -1.72 7.16
N ASP A 38 -9.29 -1.04 7.82
CA ASP A 38 -9.91 -1.58 9.03
C ASP A 38 -10.73 -2.84 8.74
N SER A 39 -11.41 -2.88 7.60
CA SER A 39 -12.18 -4.06 7.17
C SER A 39 -11.27 -5.22 6.76
N PHE A 40 -10.13 -4.92 6.14
CA PHE A 40 -9.07 -5.85 5.83
C PHE A 40 -8.52 -6.53 7.11
N ASN A 41 -8.17 -5.76 8.14
CA ASN A 41 -7.70 -6.29 9.42
C ASN A 41 -8.79 -7.13 10.12
N ARG A 42 -10.06 -6.68 10.10
CA ARG A 42 -11.18 -7.46 10.67
C ARG A 42 -11.42 -8.77 9.92
N ALA A 43 -11.29 -8.80 8.60
CA ALA A 43 -11.46 -10.03 7.84
C ALA A 43 -10.39 -11.08 8.22
N ALA A 44 -9.14 -10.65 8.46
CA ALA A 44 -8.11 -11.53 9.00
C ALA A 44 -8.46 -12.03 10.40
N ALA A 45 -8.81 -11.13 11.32
CA ALA A 45 -9.15 -11.49 12.71
C ALA A 45 -10.33 -12.46 12.82
N ASN A 46 -11.30 -12.36 11.89
CA ASN A 46 -12.46 -13.24 11.81
C ASN A 46 -12.23 -14.52 11.00
N ALA A 47 -11.03 -14.73 10.47
CA ALA A 47 -10.69 -15.83 9.56
C ALA A 47 -11.59 -15.90 8.31
N GLU A 48 -11.98 -14.74 7.77
CA GLU A 48 -12.79 -14.61 6.56
C GLU A 48 -11.89 -14.64 5.31
N TYR A 49 -11.41 -15.82 4.92
CA TYR A 49 -10.37 -16.03 3.91
C TYR A 49 -10.65 -15.31 2.58
N ASP A 50 -11.79 -15.60 1.94
CA ASP A 50 -12.11 -15.01 0.64
C ASP A 50 -12.26 -13.49 0.72
N ARG A 51 -12.88 -13.00 1.80
CA ARG A 51 -13.04 -11.57 2.04
C ARG A 51 -11.70 -10.87 2.24
N TYR A 52 -10.79 -11.47 3.05
CA TYR A 52 -9.45 -10.95 3.27
C TYR A 52 -8.67 -10.81 1.97
N PHE A 53 -8.62 -11.86 1.15
CA PHE A 53 -7.89 -11.84 -0.10
C PHE A 53 -8.57 -11.04 -1.22
N ASN A 54 -9.87 -10.74 -1.08
CA ASN A 54 -10.56 -9.84 -2.01
C ASN A 54 -10.17 -8.36 -1.83
N PHE A 55 -9.56 -7.98 -0.71
CA PHE A 55 -8.99 -6.65 -0.56
C PHE A 55 -7.71 -6.43 -1.35
N TYR A 56 -7.01 -7.48 -1.76
CA TYR A 56 -5.81 -7.41 -2.59
C TYR A 56 -6.15 -7.32 -4.07
N THR A 57 -5.30 -6.63 -4.84
CA THR A 57 -5.30 -6.74 -6.31
C THR A 57 -4.89 -8.16 -6.74
N VAL A 58 -5.05 -8.48 -8.04
CA VAL A 58 -4.69 -9.81 -8.57
C VAL A 58 -3.18 -10.06 -8.52
N ASP A 59 -2.40 -9.01 -8.70
CA ASP A 59 -0.93 -8.98 -8.76
C ASP A 59 -0.28 -8.41 -7.50
N ALA A 60 -1.02 -8.39 -6.39
CA ALA A 60 -0.52 -7.86 -5.13
C ALA A 60 0.67 -8.65 -4.58
N VAL A 61 1.50 -7.93 -3.82
CA VAL A 61 2.65 -8.47 -3.10
C VAL A 61 2.46 -8.27 -1.60
N PHE A 62 2.74 -9.32 -0.82
CA PHE A 62 2.81 -9.26 0.63
C PHE A 62 4.26 -9.53 1.08
N ILE A 63 4.78 -8.65 1.94
CA ILE A 63 6.09 -8.76 2.55
C ILE A 63 5.86 -8.88 4.06
N GLY A 64 6.24 -10.03 4.61
CA GLY A 64 6.06 -10.33 6.03
C GLY A 64 7.20 -9.84 6.91
N THR A 65 7.19 -10.28 8.16
CA THR A 65 8.15 -9.84 9.19
C THR A 65 9.49 -10.55 9.14
N ASP A 66 9.57 -11.69 8.46
CA ASP A 66 10.82 -12.40 8.23
C ASP A 66 11.44 -11.98 6.90
N ALA A 67 12.77 -11.88 6.84
CA ALA A 67 13.48 -11.41 5.64
C ALA A 67 13.28 -12.32 4.41
N THR A 68 12.80 -13.53 4.59
CA THR A 68 12.50 -14.49 3.50
C THR A 68 11.05 -14.40 3.01
N GLU A 69 10.20 -13.64 3.69
CA GLU A 69 8.77 -13.54 3.42
C GLU A 69 8.48 -12.44 2.40
N ASN A 70 8.56 -12.79 1.12
CA ASN A 70 8.16 -11.91 0.02
C ASN A 70 7.34 -12.76 -0.97
N TRP A 71 6.03 -12.61 -0.96
CA TRP A 71 5.09 -13.45 -1.68
C TRP A 71 4.24 -12.67 -2.66
N ASP A 72 4.03 -13.22 -3.85
CA ASP A 72 2.90 -12.87 -4.67
C ASP A 72 1.58 -13.30 -3.98
N LYS A 73 0.47 -12.76 -4.42
CA LYS A 73 -0.85 -13.05 -3.84
C LYS A 73 -1.16 -14.55 -3.79
N LYS A 74 -0.84 -15.30 -4.86
CA LYS A 74 -1.13 -16.74 -4.97
C LYS A 74 -0.35 -17.54 -3.91
N SER A 75 0.93 -17.26 -3.78
CA SER A 75 1.80 -17.91 -2.78
C SER A 75 1.38 -17.55 -1.37
N TYR A 76 1.04 -16.28 -1.12
CA TYR A 76 0.53 -15.83 0.18
C TYR A 76 -0.80 -16.50 0.53
N MET A 77 -1.74 -16.60 -0.41
CA MET A 77 -3.00 -17.33 -0.23
C MET A 77 -2.76 -18.79 0.18
N ALA A 78 -1.84 -19.48 -0.49
CA ALA A 78 -1.52 -20.88 -0.19
C ALA A 78 -0.91 -21.03 1.22
N TRP A 79 0.02 -20.15 1.59
CA TRP A 79 0.64 -20.14 2.91
C TRP A 79 -0.37 -19.83 4.03
N ALA A 80 -1.26 -18.86 3.81
CA ALA A 80 -2.22 -18.41 4.81
C ALA A 80 -3.38 -19.40 5.02
N LYS A 81 -3.76 -20.17 4.00
CA LYS A 81 -4.95 -21.04 4.01
C LYS A 81 -5.09 -21.90 5.29
N PRO A 82 -4.05 -22.63 5.74
CA PRO A 82 -4.18 -23.44 6.95
C PRO A 82 -4.49 -22.66 8.23
N TYR A 83 -4.04 -21.40 8.33
CA TYR A 83 -4.34 -20.55 9.49
C TYR A 83 -5.80 -20.09 9.48
N PHE A 84 -6.33 -19.75 8.31
CA PHE A 84 -7.73 -19.39 8.16
C PHE A 84 -8.65 -20.59 8.43
N ASP A 85 -8.34 -21.77 7.93
CA ASP A 85 -9.13 -22.99 8.14
C ASP A 85 -9.20 -23.38 9.64
N LYS A 86 -8.10 -23.18 10.35
CA LYS A 86 -8.00 -23.46 11.80
C LYS A 86 -8.52 -22.30 12.67
N LYS A 87 -8.88 -21.15 12.07
CA LYS A 87 -9.23 -19.91 12.77
C LYS A 87 -8.15 -19.44 13.76
N THR A 88 -6.87 -19.64 13.39
CA THR A 88 -5.67 -19.21 14.14
C THR A 88 -4.95 -18.08 13.42
N THR A 89 -5.71 -17.18 12.83
CA THR A 89 -5.24 -16.00 12.10
C THR A 89 -4.73 -14.91 13.05
N TRP A 90 -4.27 -13.83 12.46
CA TRP A 90 -3.74 -12.67 13.19
C TRP A 90 -4.82 -11.63 13.45
N ASN A 91 -4.66 -10.91 14.54
CA ASN A 91 -5.53 -9.80 14.91
C ASN A 91 -4.71 -8.52 15.04
N PHE A 92 -4.95 -7.57 14.14
CA PHE A 92 -4.27 -6.28 14.10
C PHE A 92 -5.29 -5.15 14.28
N THR A 93 -4.94 -4.19 15.13
CA THR A 93 -5.71 -2.97 15.33
C THR A 93 -4.84 -1.76 15.04
N SER A 94 -5.24 -0.94 14.09
CA SER A 94 -4.54 0.32 13.79
C SER A 94 -4.66 1.28 14.97
N ILE A 95 -3.54 1.85 15.41
CA ILE A 95 -3.46 2.83 16.50
C ILE A 95 -3.01 4.20 16.00
N ASP A 96 -2.38 4.25 14.83
CA ASP A 96 -2.00 5.48 14.14
C ASP A 96 -1.88 5.18 12.65
N ARG A 97 -2.40 6.05 11.76
CA ARG A 97 -2.38 5.82 10.31
C ARG A 97 -2.24 7.10 9.53
N HIS A 98 -1.33 7.10 8.56
CA HIS A 98 -1.14 8.17 7.60
C HIS A 98 -1.40 7.66 6.18
N ILE A 99 -2.11 8.45 5.37
CA ILE A 99 -2.45 8.10 3.99
C ILE A 99 -2.10 9.29 3.11
N PHE A 100 -1.35 9.02 2.04
CA PHE A 100 -0.86 9.99 1.07
C PHE A 100 -1.26 9.56 -0.34
N PHE A 101 -1.49 10.52 -1.22
CA PHE A 101 -1.94 10.27 -2.59
C PHE A 101 -0.90 10.72 -3.62
N ASP A 102 -0.90 10.06 -4.75
CA ASP A 102 -0.24 10.55 -5.94
C ASP A 102 -1.03 11.73 -6.57
N LYS A 103 -0.46 12.35 -7.59
CA LYS A 103 -1.07 13.51 -8.26
C LYS A 103 -2.38 13.18 -8.97
N THR A 104 -2.63 11.92 -9.31
CA THR A 104 -3.84 11.49 -10.01
C THR A 104 -5.00 11.19 -9.08
N GLY A 105 -4.73 10.93 -7.78
CA GLY A 105 -5.71 10.50 -6.80
C GLY A 105 -6.18 9.06 -6.99
N THR A 106 -5.49 8.26 -7.84
CA THR A 106 -5.85 6.85 -8.11
C THR A 106 -4.89 5.84 -7.50
N LEU A 107 -3.76 6.31 -6.98
CA LEU A 107 -2.80 5.57 -6.19
C LEU A 107 -2.57 6.30 -4.88
N ALA A 108 -2.52 5.54 -3.78
CA ALA A 108 -2.14 6.06 -2.49
C ALA A 108 -1.14 5.11 -1.81
N TRP A 109 -0.32 5.66 -0.93
CA TRP A 109 0.51 4.87 -0.02
C TRP A 109 0.15 5.23 1.41
N PHE A 110 0.40 4.30 2.30
CA PHE A 110 0.10 4.48 3.71
C PHE A 110 1.17 3.88 4.59
N ASP A 111 1.24 4.37 5.80
CA ASP A 111 1.88 3.71 6.93
C ASP A 111 0.93 3.71 8.13
N GLU A 112 1.08 2.70 8.99
CA GLU A 112 0.30 2.60 10.21
C GLU A 112 1.08 1.91 11.32
N LEU A 113 0.82 2.32 12.56
CA LEU A 113 1.21 1.54 13.73
C LEU A 113 0.05 0.62 14.10
N LEU A 114 0.38 -0.63 14.37
CA LEU A 114 -0.56 -1.69 14.67
C LEU A 114 -0.30 -2.23 16.07
N SER A 115 -1.37 -2.37 16.87
CA SER A 115 -1.36 -3.24 18.04
C SER A 115 -1.60 -4.68 17.58
N THR A 116 -0.67 -5.58 17.89
CA THR A 116 -0.68 -6.97 17.44
C THR A 116 -0.28 -7.92 18.59
N GLN A 117 -0.38 -9.23 18.36
CA GLN A 117 0.18 -10.24 19.24
C GLN A 117 1.72 -10.14 19.38
N MET A 118 2.40 -9.52 18.40
CA MET A 118 3.85 -9.20 18.43
C MET A 118 4.14 -7.83 19.03
N LYS A 119 3.19 -7.22 19.73
CA LYS A 119 3.21 -5.85 20.23
C LYS A 119 3.08 -4.84 19.08
N ILE A 120 3.81 -3.72 19.12
CA ILE A 120 3.71 -2.71 18.07
C ILE A 120 4.43 -3.20 16.82
N CYS A 121 3.68 -3.31 15.73
CA CYS A 121 4.20 -3.49 14.39
C CYS A 121 3.95 -2.24 13.54
N ARG A 122 4.65 -2.14 12.43
CA ARG A 122 4.38 -1.18 11.38
C ARG A 122 3.82 -1.90 10.17
N GLY A 123 2.61 -1.52 9.77
CA GLY A 123 2.09 -1.79 8.44
C GLY A 123 2.42 -0.64 7.51
N SER A 124 2.79 -0.92 6.28
CA SER A 124 2.89 0.08 5.23
C SER A 124 2.53 -0.54 3.89
N GLY A 125 2.12 0.26 2.92
CA GLY A 125 1.76 -0.31 1.65
C GLY A 125 1.30 0.69 0.62
N VAL A 126 0.91 0.14 -0.52
CA VAL A 126 0.35 0.85 -1.66
C VAL A 126 -1.05 0.33 -1.90
N VAL A 127 -1.98 1.24 -2.10
CA VAL A 127 -3.36 0.94 -2.50
C VAL A 127 -3.66 1.64 -3.81
N VAL A 128 -4.46 0.99 -4.65
CA VAL A 128 -4.86 1.50 -5.96
C VAL A 128 -6.37 1.44 -6.11
N LYS A 129 -6.91 2.37 -6.88
CA LYS A 129 -8.34 2.43 -7.18
C LYS A 129 -8.65 1.49 -8.35
N VAL A 130 -9.50 0.50 -8.12
CA VAL A 130 -9.95 -0.47 -9.12
C VAL A 130 -11.47 -0.31 -9.28
N GLY A 131 -11.89 0.35 -10.34
CA GLY A 131 -13.28 0.80 -10.47
C GLY A 131 -13.62 1.81 -9.37
N ASN A 132 -14.58 1.50 -8.52
CA ASN A 132 -14.98 2.35 -7.40
C ASN A 132 -14.35 1.94 -6.06
N ASP A 133 -13.59 0.84 -6.02
CA ASP A 133 -13.02 0.27 -4.81
C ASP A 133 -11.53 0.54 -4.69
N TRP A 134 -11.05 0.72 -3.46
CA TRP A 134 -9.64 0.70 -3.14
C TRP A 134 -9.18 -0.73 -2.85
N LYS A 135 -8.02 -1.12 -3.42
CA LYS A 135 -7.42 -2.45 -3.26
C LYS A 135 -5.96 -2.31 -2.84
N VAL A 136 -5.50 -3.25 -2.04
CA VAL A 136 -4.10 -3.35 -1.62
C VAL A 136 -3.28 -3.93 -2.77
N GLN A 137 -2.31 -3.15 -3.26
CA GLN A 137 -1.34 -3.56 -4.28
C GLN A 137 -0.07 -4.12 -3.64
N GLN A 138 0.37 -3.52 -2.55
CA GLN A 138 1.49 -3.99 -1.75
C GLN A 138 1.20 -3.77 -0.27
N TYR A 139 1.56 -4.75 0.56
CA TYR A 139 1.53 -4.61 2.00
C TYR A 139 2.85 -5.11 2.59
N VAL A 140 3.44 -4.33 3.47
CA VAL A 140 4.65 -4.65 4.22
C VAL A 140 4.31 -4.63 5.70
N LEU A 141 4.58 -5.73 6.40
CA LEU A 141 4.47 -5.82 7.84
C LEU A 141 5.88 -5.91 8.44
N SER A 142 6.18 -5.06 9.41
CA SER A 142 7.47 -5.06 10.11
C SER A 142 7.26 -4.97 11.61
N THR A 143 8.06 -5.69 12.38
CA THR A 143 8.15 -5.47 13.82
C THR A 143 8.88 -4.16 14.10
N THR A 144 8.45 -3.41 15.10
CA THR A 144 9.17 -2.22 15.57
C THR A 144 10.01 -2.59 16.80
N ILE A 145 11.22 -2.04 16.86
CA ILE A 145 12.16 -2.29 17.95
C ILE A 145 12.43 -0.96 18.65
N PRO A 146 12.20 -0.83 19.97
CA PRO A 146 12.63 0.34 20.72
C PRO A 146 14.14 0.55 20.60
N ASN A 147 14.58 1.79 20.34
CA ASN A 147 16.00 2.11 20.15
C ASN A 147 16.90 1.60 21.29
N SER A 148 16.40 1.59 22.52
CA SER A 148 17.12 1.08 23.69
C SER A 148 17.35 -0.44 23.69
N GLN A 149 16.70 -1.19 22.80
CA GLN A 149 16.79 -2.64 22.69
C GLN A 149 17.47 -3.13 21.41
N ILE A 150 17.90 -2.20 20.55
CA ILE A 150 18.41 -2.56 19.23
C ILE A 150 19.63 -3.50 19.30
N ASP A 151 20.59 -3.23 20.17
CA ASP A 151 21.80 -4.04 20.29
C ASP A 151 21.50 -5.47 20.75
N THR A 152 20.53 -5.64 21.66
CA THR A 152 20.06 -6.96 22.10
C THR A 152 19.47 -7.74 20.93
N VAL A 153 18.60 -7.10 20.15
CA VAL A 153 17.95 -7.75 18.99
C VAL A 153 18.99 -8.06 17.91
N VAL A 154 19.93 -7.18 17.63
CA VAL A 154 21.05 -7.44 16.70
C VAL A 154 21.84 -8.66 17.12
N SER A 155 22.20 -8.79 18.41
CA SER A 155 22.93 -9.96 18.93
C SER A 155 22.15 -11.27 18.75
N ILE A 156 20.84 -11.26 18.95
CA ILE A 156 19.99 -12.46 18.84
C ILE A 156 19.89 -12.94 17.39
N LYS A 157 19.75 -12.02 16.45
CA LYS A 157 19.50 -12.35 15.04
C LYS A 157 20.77 -12.52 14.18
N ALA A 158 21.93 -12.02 14.65
CA ALA A 158 23.17 -11.92 13.87
C ALA A 158 23.56 -13.23 13.18
N ALA A 159 23.65 -14.34 13.90
CA ALA A 159 24.10 -15.61 13.34
C ALA A 159 23.20 -16.12 12.20
N ILE A 160 21.88 -15.92 12.33
CA ILE A 160 20.89 -16.34 11.32
C ILE A 160 20.95 -15.42 10.09
N GLU A 161 21.01 -14.10 10.32
CA GLU A 161 20.99 -13.13 9.24
C GLU A 161 22.34 -13.05 8.50
N ASP A 162 23.48 -13.24 9.16
CA ASP A 162 24.77 -13.30 8.51
C ASP A 162 24.85 -14.43 7.48
N GLU A 163 24.28 -15.61 7.78
CA GLU A 163 24.18 -16.70 6.81
C GLU A 163 23.24 -16.36 5.64
N LEU A 164 22.11 -15.69 5.91
CA LEU A 164 21.21 -15.25 4.87
C LEU A 164 21.88 -14.19 3.96
N ILE A 165 22.61 -13.23 4.54
CA ILE A 165 23.35 -12.20 3.80
C ILE A 165 24.36 -12.87 2.87
N LYS A 166 25.17 -13.81 3.36
CA LYS A 166 26.11 -14.57 2.52
C LYS A 166 25.43 -15.24 1.36
N LYS A 167 24.31 -15.92 1.61
CA LYS A 167 23.52 -16.61 0.56
C LYS A 167 22.97 -15.63 -0.50
N LEU A 168 22.51 -14.45 -0.09
CA LEU A 168 21.93 -13.47 -1.01
C LEU A 168 22.99 -12.69 -1.80
N THR A 169 24.18 -12.51 -1.25
CA THR A 169 25.29 -11.74 -1.88
C THR A 169 26.24 -12.59 -2.71
N SER A 170 26.16 -13.92 -2.60
CA SER A 170 26.99 -14.88 -3.35
C SER A 170 26.40 -15.28 -4.73
N LYS A 171 25.45 -14.49 -5.26
CA LYS A 171 24.83 -14.72 -6.59
C LYS A 171 25.62 -14.07 -7.71
#